data_128fb7b7cc963f5111638282d9190eab
#
_entry.id   128fb7b7cc963f5111638282d9190eab
#
_cell.length_a   1.000
_cell.length_b   1.000
_cell.length_c   1.000
_cell.angle_alpha   90.00
_cell.angle_beta   90.00
_cell.angle_gamma   90.00
#
_symmetry.space_group_name_H-M   'P 1'
#
loop_
_entity.id
_entity.type
_entity.pdbx_description
1 polymer ?
#
loop_
_entity_poly.entity_id
_entity_poly.type
_entity_poly.pdbx_seq_one_letter_code
_entity_poly.pdbx_strand_id
1 'polypeptide(L)'
;MEEERYKGDEFVDIDKEDTSSNEIITQPFSPNDIELVNPPMNLGDLIDRIDYGWIDFNTEYQRQENLWSLGKQSRLIESALLGFRLPAFYFEEVSKKCWKIIDGLQRCCAIRNYCVEQNFSLCELEFLEFNGKKFNELPFDLKRDLRMLPITVNLLSKGVPDKVKYVLFKRLN
;
A
#
# COMPACT_ATOMS: atom_id res chain seq x y z
N MET A 1 61.83 -35.42 -14.08
CA MET A 1 60.88 -34.58 -14.83
C MET A 1 59.56 -35.30 -14.76
N GLU A 2 58.80 -35.02 -13.70
CA GLU A 2 57.49 -35.61 -13.45
C GLU A 2 56.43 -34.51 -13.63
N GLU A 3 55.49 -34.78 -14.54
CA GLU A 3 54.33 -33.92 -14.79
C GLU A 3 53.31 -34.19 -13.70
N GLU A 4 53.04 -33.20 -12.86
CA GLU A 4 51.89 -33.21 -11.94
C GLU A 4 50.62 -32.87 -12.68
N ARG A 5 49.72 -33.85 -12.75
CA ARG A 5 48.34 -33.68 -13.23
C ARG A 5 47.53 -33.01 -12.16
N TYR A 6 47.03 -31.80 -12.49
CA TYR A 6 45.93 -31.16 -11.76
C TYR A 6 44.67 -32.02 -11.86
N LYS A 7 44.16 -32.50 -10.72
CA LYS A 7 42.83 -33.05 -10.58
C LYS A 7 41.83 -31.91 -10.52
N GLY A 8 40.84 -31.96 -11.41
CA GLY A 8 39.73 -30.99 -11.47
C GLY A 8 38.87 -31.07 -10.24
N ASP A 9 38.48 -29.88 -9.78
CA ASP A 9 37.51 -29.69 -8.69
C ASP A 9 36.13 -30.19 -9.10
N GLU A 10 35.55 -31.01 -8.22
CA GLU A 10 34.14 -31.42 -8.27
C GLU A 10 33.26 -30.17 -8.17
N PHE A 11 32.48 -29.93 -9.21
CA PHE A 11 31.37 -28.99 -9.14
C PHE A 11 30.34 -29.58 -8.17
N VAL A 12 30.15 -28.89 -7.04
CA VAL A 12 29.04 -29.15 -6.12
C VAL A 12 27.76 -28.77 -6.84
N ASP A 13 26.90 -29.77 -7.05
CA ASP A 13 25.54 -29.59 -7.56
C ASP A 13 24.79 -28.68 -6.57
N ILE A 14 24.51 -27.46 -7.01
CA ILE A 14 23.64 -26.54 -6.29
C ILE A 14 22.22 -27.10 -6.45
N ASP A 15 21.59 -27.34 -5.33
CA ASP A 15 20.26 -27.89 -5.16
C ASP A 15 19.27 -27.38 -6.22
N LYS A 16 18.65 -28.32 -6.92
CA LYS A 16 17.49 -28.07 -7.77
C LYS A 16 16.36 -27.62 -6.88
N GLU A 17 16.11 -26.31 -6.82
CA GLU A 17 14.84 -25.79 -6.31
C GLU A 17 13.70 -26.46 -7.09
N ASP A 18 12.74 -27.00 -6.35
CA ASP A 18 11.51 -27.59 -6.84
C ASP A 18 10.78 -26.61 -7.77
N THR A 19 10.92 -26.79 -9.06
CA THR A 19 10.15 -26.11 -10.09
C THR A 19 8.77 -26.74 -10.23
N SER A 20 8.01 -26.80 -9.12
CA SER A 20 6.60 -27.11 -9.20
C SER A 20 5.83 -25.83 -9.52
N SER A 21 5.37 -25.73 -10.79
CA SER A 21 4.40 -24.78 -11.32
C SER A 21 4.80 -23.29 -11.42
N ASN A 22 5.95 -23.00 -12.01
CA ASN A 22 6.12 -21.73 -12.72
C ASN A 22 5.51 -21.88 -14.14
N GLU A 23 4.19 -21.81 -14.25
CA GLU A 23 3.58 -21.47 -15.54
C GLU A 23 4.13 -20.09 -15.95
N ILE A 24 5.07 -20.10 -16.90
CA ILE A 24 5.55 -18.88 -17.55
C ILE A 24 4.33 -18.31 -18.27
N ILE A 25 3.76 -17.26 -17.69
CA ILE A 25 2.66 -16.51 -18.30
C ILE A 25 3.25 -15.77 -19.50
N THR A 26 3.22 -16.40 -20.69
CA THR A 26 3.78 -15.85 -21.92
C THR A 26 2.96 -14.68 -22.48
N GLN A 27 1.69 -14.57 -22.09
CA GLN A 27 0.84 -13.38 -22.25
C GLN A 27 -0.06 -13.26 -21.03
N PRO A 28 0.33 -12.50 -19.98
CA PRO A 28 -0.42 -12.50 -18.71
C PRO A 28 -1.82 -11.90 -18.86
N PHE A 29 -2.03 -10.99 -19.81
CA PHE A 29 -3.33 -10.34 -20.10
C PHE A 29 -3.16 -9.40 -21.30
N SER A 30 -4.26 -9.08 -21.99
CA SER A 30 -4.28 -7.96 -22.93
C SER A 30 -4.23 -6.64 -22.14
N PRO A 31 -3.39 -5.65 -22.51
CA PRO A 31 -3.44 -4.32 -21.89
C PRO A 31 -4.83 -3.67 -21.92
N ASN A 32 -5.68 -4.09 -22.89
CA ASN A 32 -7.04 -3.61 -23.02
C ASN A 32 -8.02 -4.21 -22.00
N ASP A 33 -7.62 -5.26 -21.27
CA ASP A 33 -8.46 -5.93 -20.27
C ASP A 33 -8.37 -5.25 -18.88
N ILE A 34 -7.46 -4.27 -18.73
CA ILE A 34 -7.26 -3.53 -17.49
C ILE A 34 -7.66 -2.09 -17.71
N GLU A 35 -8.85 -1.73 -17.30
CA GLU A 35 -9.25 -0.34 -17.21
C GLU A 35 -8.79 0.23 -15.85
N LEU A 36 -7.80 1.12 -15.91
CA LEU A 36 -7.29 1.85 -14.76
C LEU A 36 -7.77 3.30 -14.83
N VAL A 37 -8.56 3.71 -13.86
CA VAL A 37 -9.08 5.06 -13.77
C VAL A 37 -8.36 5.80 -12.64
N ASN A 38 -8.02 7.06 -12.87
CA ASN A 38 -7.40 7.93 -11.89
C ASN A 38 -8.38 9.07 -11.52
N PRO A 39 -9.32 8.83 -10.62
CA PRO A 39 -10.24 9.87 -10.20
C PRO A 39 -9.48 10.99 -9.45
N PRO A 40 -9.77 12.27 -9.74
CA PRO A 40 -9.20 13.33 -8.95
C PRO A 40 -9.72 13.24 -7.52
N MET A 41 -8.82 13.10 -6.55
CA MET A 41 -9.16 12.93 -5.14
C MET A 41 -8.21 13.69 -4.24
N ASN A 42 -8.73 14.11 -3.10
CA ASN A 42 -7.95 14.60 -1.97
C ASN A 42 -8.02 13.61 -0.79
N LEU A 43 -7.20 13.81 0.22
CA LEU A 43 -7.15 12.94 1.37
C LEU A 43 -8.47 12.94 2.16
N GLY A 44 -9.19 14.07 2.15
CA GLY A 44 -10.51 14.17 2.76
C GLY A 44 -11.54 13.23 2.12
N ASP A 45 -11.53 13.10 0.78
CA ASP A 45 -12.42 12.17 0.09
C ASP A 45 -12.14 10.71 0.49
N LEU A 46 -10.86 10.36 0.70
CA LEU A 46 -10.47 9.03 1.17
C LEU A 46 -10.90 8.82 2.63
N ILE A 47 -10.69 9.81 3.50
CA ILE A 47 -11.15 9.78 4.90
C ILE A 47 -12.65 9.56 4.96
N ASP A 48 -13.44 10.28 4.18
CA ASP A 48 -14.89 10.15 4.16
C ASP A 48 -15.34 8.76 3.66
N ARG A 49 -14.66 8.20 2.63
CA ARG A 49 -14.93 6.83 2.18
C ARG A 49 -14.63 5.79 3.24
N ILE A 50 -13.56 5.98 4.01
CA ILE A 50 -13.21 5.10 5.14
C ILE A 50 -14.28 5.19 6.23
N ASP A 51 -14.69 6.41 6.60
CA ASP A 51 -15.70 6.66 7.65
C ASP A 51 -17.07 6.06 7.28
N TYR A 52 -17.47 6.17 6.00
CA TYR A 52 -18.70 5.55 5.50
C TYR A 52 -18.62 4.02 5.32
N GLY A 53 -17.45 3.40 5.59
CA GLY A 53 -17.27 1.95 5.39
C GLY A 53 -17.25 1.55 3.90
N TRP A 54 -16.88 2.46 3.01
CA TRP A 54 -16.81 2.19 1.56
C TRP A 54 -15.45 1.67 1.11
N ILE A 55 -14.51 1.50 2.03
CA ILE A 55 -13.22 0.85 1.80
C ILE A 55 -13.21 -0.50 2.51
N ASP A 56 -12.99 -1.57 1.74
CA ASP A 56 -12.81 -2.91 2.27
C ASP A 56 -11.35 -3.13 2.66
N PHE A 57 -11.12 -3.32 3.96
CA PHE A 57 -9.80 -3.58 4.54
C PHE A 57 -9.43 -5.07 4.55
N ASN A 58 -10.38 -5.97 4.18
CA ASN A 58 -10.10 -7.39 4.08
C ASN A 58 -9.33 -7.68 2.80
N THR A 59 -8.01 -7.71 2.88
CA THR A 59 -7.16 -8.01 1.74
C THR A 59 -6.60 -9.43 1.85
N GLU A 60 -6.74 -10.20 0.78
CA GLU A 60 -6.15 -11.54 0.67
C GLU A 60 -4.62 -11.48 0.52
N TYR A 61 -4.09 -10.32 0.16
CA TYR A 61 -2.69 -10.12 -0.23
C TYR A 61 -1.79 -9.61 0.90
N GLN A 62 -2.35 -9.11 2.01
CA GLN A 62 -1.56 -8.62 3.14
C GLN A 62 -2.08 -9.22 4.44
N ARG A 63 -1.19 -9.89 5.18
CA ARG A 63 -1.51 -10.40 6.51
C ARG A 63 -1.70 -9.21 7.46
N GLN A 64 -2.81 -9.20 8.22
CA GLN A 64 -3.10 -8.19 9.25
C GLN A 64 -2.06 -8.14 10.38
N GLU A 65 -1.21 -9.17 10.47
CA GLU A 65 -0.23 -9.35 11.54
C GLU A 65 0.93 -8.33 11.53
N ASN A 66 1.12 -7.59 10.42
CA ASN A 66 2.23 -6.62 10.29
C ASN A 66 1.72 -5.17 10.18
N LEU A 67 0.85 -4.74 11.08
CA LEU A 67 0.48 -3.33 11.16
C LEU A 67 1.69 -2.48 11.55
N TRP A 68 1.82 -1.30 10.93
CA TRP A 68 2.86 -0.34 11.28
C TRP A 68 2.79 0.05 12.75
N SER A 69 3.97 0.23 13.37
CA SER A 69 4.06 0.83 14.71
C SER A 69 3.39 2.21 14.74
N LEU A 70 2.98 2.66 15.92
CA LEU A 70 2.37 3.99 16.08
C LEU A 70 3.29 5.12 15.60
N GLY A 71 4.60 5.01 15.84
CA GLY A 71 5.57 5.97 15.32
C GLY A 71 5.59 6.02 13.80
N LYS A 72 5.54 4.86 13.11
CA LYS A 72 5.50 4.82 11.65
C LYS A 72 4.16 5.37 11.10
N GLN A 73 3.04 5.09 11.75
CA GLN A 73 1.76 5.70 11.41
C GLN A 73 1.78 7.21 11.61
N SER A 74 2.35 7.68 12.74
CA SER A 74 2.48 9.11 13.05
C SER A 74 3.32 9.85 12.03
N ARG A 75 4.43 9.29 11.56
CA ARG A 75 5.28 9.88 10.53
C ARG A 75 4.59 9.99 9.17
N LEU A 76 3.71 9.02 8.82
CA LEU A 76 2.87 9.18 7.64
C LEU A 76 1.92 10.39 7.76
N ILE A 77 1.26 10.52 8.92
CA ILE A 77 0.37 11.67 9.19
C ILE A 77 1.15 12.99 9.19
N GLU A 78 2.33 13.00 9.80
CA GLU A 78 3.23 14.17 9.77
C GLU A 78 3.59 14.59 8.34
N SER A 79 3.95 13.62 7.49
CA SER A 79 4.24 13.89 6.07
C SER A 79 3.05 14.53 5.36
N ALA A 80 1.84 14.05 5.65
CA ALA A 80 0.61 14.62 5.09
C ALA A 80 0.32 16.03 5.64
N LEU A 81 0.54 16.28 6.93
CA LEU A 81 0.39 17.59 7.57
C LEU A 81 1.40 18.62 7.01
N LEU A 82 2.59 18.16 6.62
CA LEU A 82 3.62 18.99 5.96
C LEU A 82 3.34 19.20 4.47
N GLY A 83 2.26 18.64 3.92
CA GLY A 83 1.88 18.77 2.51
C GLY A 83 2.67 17.87 1.56
N PHE A 84 3.43 16.88 2.06
CA PHE A 84 4.13 15.93 1.21
C PHE A 84 3.13 14.98 0.56
N ARG A 85 3.35 14.73 -0.74
CA ARG A 85 2.51 13.79 -1.48
C ARG A 85 2.75 12.36 -0.98
N LEU A 86 1.65 11.69 -0.64
CA LEU A 86 1.69 10.29 -0.28
C LEU A 86 1.89 9.40 -1.51
N PRO A 87 2.54 8.24 -1.38
CA PRO A 87 2.59 7.24 -2.45
C PRO A 87 1.20 6.87 -2.94
N ALA A 88 1.06 6.52 -4.22
CA ALA A 88 -0.21 6.20 -4.85
C ALA A 88 -0.93 5.04 -4.16
N PHE A 89 -2.25 5.14 -4.05
CA PHE A 89 -3.13 4.07 -3.57
C PHE A 89 -3.67 3.28 -4.76
N TYR A 90 -3.85 1.98 -4.58
CA TYR A 90 -4.45 1.11 -5.59
C TYR A 90 -5.66 0.39 -4.99
N PHE A 91 -6.80 0.57 -5.64
CA PHE A 91 -8.06 -0.06 -5.25
C PHE A 91 -8.68 -0.80 -6.44
N GLU A 92 -9.53 -1.76 -6.14
CA GLU A 92 -10.47 -2.37 -7.07
C GLU A 92 -11.87 -1.85 -6.77
N GLU A 93 -12.59 -1.41 -7.80
CA GLU A 93 -14.00 -1.08 -7.67
C GLU A 93 -14.83 -2.37 -7.64
N VAL A 94 -15.29 -2.78 -6.45
CA VAL A 94 -16.24 -3.88 -6.29
C VAL A 94 -17.64 -3.40 -6.62
N SER A 95 -17.97 -2.19 -6.17
CA SER A 95 -19.20 -1.47 -6.48
C SER A 95 -18.98 0.04 -6.30
N LYS A 96 -19.95 0.87 -6.73
CA LYS A 96 -19.90 2.33 -6.56
C LYS A 96 -19.61 2.80 -5.13
N LYS A 97 -19.97 1.98 -4.14
CA LYS A 97 -19.82 2.26 -2.71
C LYS A 97 -18.87 1.29 -2.00
N CYS A 98 -18.09 0.49 -2.73
CA CYS A 98 -17.17 -0.44 -2.13
C CYS A 98 -15.92 -0.57 -3.00
N TRP A 99 -14.80 -0.17 -2.45
CA TRP A 99 -13.47 -0.33 -3.02
C TRP A 99 -12.64 -1.28 -2.17
N LYS A 100 -12.06 -2.30 -2.77
CA LYS A 100 -11.14 -3.24 -2.11
C LYS A 100 -9.70 -2.73 -2.27
N ILE A 101 -8.94 -2.74 -1.20
CA ILE A 101 -7.53 -2.31 -1.23
C ILE A 101 -6.69 -3.36 -1.96
N ILE A 102 -5.90 -2.92 -2.96
CA ILE A 102 -4.86 -3.73 -3.60
C ILE A 102 -3.49 -3.35 -3.03
N ASP A 103 -3.17 -2.05 -2.97
CA ASP A 103 -1.97 -1.53 -2.31
C ASP A 103 -2.28 -0.27 -1.53
N GLY A 104 -1.54 -0.07 -0.44
CA GLY A 104 -1.71 1.05 0.49
C GLY A 104 -2.47 0.70 1.76
N LEU A 105 -2.66 -0.59 2.10
CA LEU A 105 -3.38 -1.02 3.31
C LEU A 105 -2.84 -0.33 4.56
N GLN A 106 -1.53 -0.32 4.78
CA GLN A 106 -0.92 0.26 5.98
C GLN A 106 -1.18 1.77 6.07
N ARG A 107 -1.15 2.47 4.93
CA ARG A 107 -1.46 3.90 4.83
C ARG A 107 -2.94 4.16 5.12
N CYS A 108 -3.83 3.35 4.55
CA CYS A 108 -5.27 3.43 4.85
C CYS A 108 -5.56 3.13 6.33
N CYS A 109 -4.87 2.15 6.93
CA CYS A 109 -4.98 1.86 8.37
C CYS A 109 -4.53 3.05 9.22
N ALA A 110 -3.39 3.67 8.91
CA ALA A 110 -2.90 4.85 9.64
C ALA A 110 -3.89 6.02 9.54
N ILE A 111 -4.43 6.28 8.35
CA ILE A 111 -5.44 7.33 8.12
C ILE A 111 -6.73 7.02 8.90
N ARG A 112 -7.23 5.78 8.83
CA ARG A 112 -8.41 5.35 9.58
C ARG A 112 -8.21 5.54 11.08
N ASN A 113 -7.12 4.97 11.61
CA ASN A 113 -6.83 4.97 13.04
C ASN A 113 -6.70 6.38 13.61
N TYR A 114 -6.07 7.30 12.86
CA TYR A 114 -5.84 8.67 13.32
C TYR A 114 -7.00 9.62 13.02
N CYS A 115 -7.47 9.65 11.77
CA CYS A 115 -8.43 10.66 11.32
C CYS A 115 -9.88 10.29 11.62
N VAL A 116 -10.22 8.98 11.59
CA VAL A 116 -11.60 8.49 11.77
C VAL A 116 -11.81 7.97 13.19
N GLU A 117 -11.10 6.91 13.56
CA GLU A 117 -11.27 6.26 14.88
C GLU A 117 -10.63 7.04 16.03
N GLN A 118 -9.63 7.88 15.74
CA GLN A 118 -8.87 8.69 16.71
C GLN A 118 -8.37 7.86 17.91
N ASN A 119 -7.96 6.62 17.64
CA ASN A 119 -7.60 5.63 18.64
C ASN A 119 -6.16 5.74 19.13
N PHE A 120 -5.34 6.64 18.53
CA PHE A 120 -4.00 6.96 19.01
C PHE A 120 -3.70 8.46 18.92
N SER A 121 -2.66 8.88 19.63
CA SER A 121 -2.08 10.22 19.57
C SER A 121 -0.77 10.19 18.80
N LEU A 122 -0.42 11.25 18.09
CA LEU A 122 0.84 11.35 17.37
C LEU A 122 2.03 11.14 18.31
N CYS A 123 3.03 10.41 17.84
CA CYS A 123 4.26 10.16 18.58
C CYS A 123 5.46 10.04 17.64
N GLU A 124 6.65 10.26 18.15
CA GLU A 124 7.92 10.15 17.41
C GLU A 124 7.93 11.02 16.13
N LEU A 125 7.32 12.22 16.19
CA LEU A 125 7.38 13.19 15.09
C LEU A 125 8.77 13.78 14.97
N GLU A 126 9.19 14.06 13.74
CA GLU A 126 10.53 14.57 13.43
C GLU A 126 10.56 16.09 13.24
N PHE A 127 9.47 16.68 12.76
CA PHE A 127 9.44 18.08 12.33
C PHE A 127 8.36 18.92 13.02
N LEU A 128 7.27 18.30 13.48
CA LEU A 128 6.12 19.02 14.04
C LEU A 128 6.01 18.80 15.57
N GLU A 129 5.63 19.84 16.29
CA GLU A 129 5.46 19.81 17.75
C GLU A 129 4.05 19.34 18.18
N PHE A 130 3.52 18.31 17.53
CA PHE A 130 2.18 17.78 17.81
C PHE A 130 2.19 16.41 18.47
N ASN A 131 3.33 15.98 19.06
CA ASN A 131 3.40 14.75 19.85
C ASN A 131 2.34 14.76 20.97
N GLY A 132 1.64 13.66 21.14
CA GLY A 132 0.55 13.51 22.11
C GLY A 132 -0.81 14.02 21.65
N LYS A 133 -0.92 14.65 20.47
CA LYS A 133 -2.18 15.18 19.94
C LYS A 133 -2.95 14.17 19.13
N LYS A 134 -4.26 14.09 19.36
CA LYS A 134 -5.23 13.40 18.49
C LYS A 134 -5.68 14.32 17.36
N PHE A 135 -6.32 13.75 16.35
CA PHE A 135 -6.77 14.51 15.18
C PHE A 135 -7.69 15.67 15.53
N ASN A 136 -8.66 15.49 16.42
CA ASN A 136 -9.59 16.53 16.86
C ASN A 136 -8.90 17.69 17.60
N GLU A 137 -7.74 17.44 18.21
CA GLU A 137 -6.96 18.43 18.97
C GLU A 137 -6.02 19.27 18.10
N LEU A 138 -5.87 18.91 16.81
CA LEU A 138 -5.09 19.70 15.87
C LEU A 138 -5.79 21.04 15.53
N PRO A 139 -5.02 22.10 15.23
CA PRO A 139 -5.55 23.36 14.70
C PRO A 139 -6.45 23.14 13.49
N PHE A 140 -7.50 23.95 13.38
CA PHE A 140 -8.47 23.85 12.29
C PHE A 140 -7.81 23.92 10.90
N ASP A 141 -6.89 24.85 10.70
CA ASP A 141 -6.21 25.03 9.42
C ASP A 141 -5.42 23.79 9.01
N LEU A 142 -4.71 23.18 9.94
CA LEU A 142 -3.97 21.93 9.66
C LEU A 142 -4.90 20.77 9.30
N LYS A 143 -6.03 20.63 9.98
CA LYS A 143 -7.04 19.63 9.63
C LYS A 143 -7.62 19.85 8.25
N ARG A 144 -7.91 21.10 7.91
CA ARG A 144 -8.39 21.49 6.58
C ARG A 144 -7.33 21.17 5.51
N ASP A 145 -6.09 21.61 5.72
CA ASP A 145 -5.02 21.46 4.75
C ASP A 145 -4.67 19.97 4.53
N LEU A 146 -4.66 19.17 5.59
CA LEU A 146 -4.54 17.72 5.48
C LEU A 146 -5.65 17.11 4.63
N ARG A 147 -6.91 17.50 4.87
CA ARG A 147 -8.04 16.99 4.08
C ARG A 147 -7.98 17.42 2.62
N MET A 148 -7.45 18.59 2.33
CA MET A 148 -7.31 19.12 0.96
C MET A 148 -6.06 18.60 0.23
N LEU A 149 -5.19 17.82 0.89
CA LEU A 149 -3.99 17.26 0.28
C LEU A 149 -4.35 16.38 -0.93
N PRO A 150 -3.88 16.71 -2.15
CA PRO A 150 -4.12 15.88 -3.32
C PRO A 150 -3.44 14.51 -3.16
N ILE A 151 -4.16 13.44 -3.43
CA ILE A 151 -3.64 12.06 -3.43
C ILE A 151 -3.79 11.43 -4.81
N THR A 152 -2.91 10.47 -5.12
CA THR A 152 -3.02 9.67 -6.33
C THR A 152 -3.74 8.38 -6.01
N VAL A 153 -4.87 8.16 -6.66
CA VAL A 153 -5.66 6.92 -6.58
C VAL A 153 -5.68 6.27 -7.95
N ASN A 154 -5.32 5.01 -7.98
CA ASN A 154 -5.44 4.14 -9.15
C ASN A 154 -6.58 3.16 -8.87
N LEU A 155 -7.68 3.31 -9.58
CA LEU A 155 -8.88 2.50 -9.43
C LEU A 155 -8.97 1.51 -10.58
N LEU A 156 -8.89 0.22 -10.26
CA LEU A 156 -9.11 -0.86 -11.21
C LEU A 156 -10.62 -1.09 -11.34
N SER A 157 -11.09 -1.17 -12.57
CA SER A 157 -12.49 -1.50 -12.86
C SER A 157 -12.83 -2.90 -12.38
N LYS A 158 -14.11 -3.11 -12.09
CA LYS A 158 -14.66 -4.42 -11.69
C LYS A 158 -14.38 -5.48 -12.74
N GLY A 159 -13.94 -6.66 -12.27
CA GLY A 159 -13.77 -7.83 -13.13
C GLY A 159 -12.33 -8.06 -13.61
N VAL A 160 -11.38 -7.27 -13.16
CA VAL A 160 -9.95 -7.55 -13.40
C VAL A 160 -9.58 -8.90 -12.74
N PRO A 161 -8.96 -9.85 -13.49
CA PRO A 161 -8.60 -11.16 -12.94
C PRO A 161 -7.67 -11.06 -11.73
N ASP A 162 -7.84 -11.95 -10.73
CA ASP A 162 -7.03 -11.94 -9.50
C ASP A 162 -5.53 -12.13 -9.76
N LYS A 163 -5.17 -12.91 -10.80
CA LYS A 163 -3.76 -13.03 -11.24
C LYS A 163 -3.15 -11.67 -11.59
N VAL A 164 -3.90 -10.78 -12.21
CA VAL A 164 -3.44 -9.44 -12.60
C VAL A 164 -3.24 -8.57 -11.37
N LYS A 165 -4.19 -8.59 -10.44
CA LYS A 165 -4.09 -7.88 -9.16
C LYS A 165 -2.87 -8.34 -8.36
N TYR A 166 -2.63 -9.66 -8.31
CA TYR A 166 -1.46 -10.24 -7.64
C TYR A 166 -0.14 -9.76 -8.28
N VAL A 167 -0.06 -9.74 -9.62
CA VAL A 167 1.14 -9.25 -10.34
C VAL A 167 1.36 -7.77 -10.09
N LEU A 168 0.30 -6.95 -10.09
CA LEU A 168 0.38 -5.53 -9.72
C LEU A 168 0.90 -5.38 -8.30
N PHE A 169 0.29 -6.06 -7.33
CA PHE A 169 0.72 -6.02 -5.93
C PHE A 169 2.20 -6.40 -5.78
N LYS A 170 2.65 -7.50 -6.42
CA LYS A 170 4.04 -7.96 -6.37
C LYS A 170 5.03 -6.96 -6.98
N ARG A 171 4.62 -6.15 -7.94
CA ARG A 171 5.48 -5.14 -8.58
C ARG A 171 5.51 -3.81 -7.84
N LEU A 172 4.50 -3.52 -7.02
CA LEU A 172 4.41 -2.28 -6.24
C LEU A 172 5.13 -2.38 -4.89
N ASN A 173 5.33 -3.59 -4.39
CA ASN A 173 6.05 -3.94 -3.17
C ASN A 173 7.36 -4.65 -3.48
#